data_93901bab429e2d6c8ec621d8363f041c
#
_entry.id   93901bab429e2d6c8ec621d8363f041c
#
_cell.length_a   1.000
_cell.length_b   1.000
_cell.length_c   1.000
_cell.angle_alpha   90.00
_cell.angle_beta   90.00
_cell.angle_gamma   90.00
#
_symmetry.space_group_name_H-M   'P 1'
#
loop_
_entity.id
_entity.type
_entity.pdbx_description
1 polymer ?
#
loop_
_entity_poly.entity_id
_entity_poly.type
_entity_poly.pdbx_seq_one_letter_code
_entity_poly.pdbx_strand_id
1 'polypeptide(L)'
;MSSDGMSEMMKRIRPTRFEDLAAALAIYRPGPMAADVHYSYADRKNGREKVDYIHPELEDALKSILDETYGLVIYQEQVMLIAQELAGYTRGQADILRKAMGKKKIDVIEAEAEKFYSGMKERGFSREAFDTLWAVIVPFSEYAFNKSHSVAYAVISWWTAWLKHYYPAQFLASFMDLDKADKIPGHAQACYKAGVKVYAPDINKSLIGSRTDKDSIWLGLSRVSHVSDDVSKRIVTERSENGDFEGPDDFVKRCYQKREIVSDESGEEKSINVSAKHTENLVAAGAMDSMGYSRRGIYMNVPDMIEMAKREKKRVTGFDLFGFVGEDESTQNVVKSETSFNFNMDEWPITCLLYTSDAADE
;
A
#
# COMPACT_ATOMS: atom_id res chain seq x y z
N MET A 1 1.76 -7.32 7.13
CA MET A 1 1.24 -7.71 8.48
C MET A 1 0.13 -6.75 8.92
N SER A 2 -0.82 -6.46 8.05
CA SER A 2 -1.82 -5.40 8.27
C SER A 2 -3.24 -5.91 8.60
N SER A 3 -3.47 -7.25 8.60
CA SER A 3 -4.75 -7.79 9.04
C SER A 3 -4.88 -7.74 10.57
N ASP A 4 -6.09 -7.55 11.07
CA ASP A 4 -6.36 -7.45 12.51
C ASP A 4 -5.87 -8.68 13.26
N GLY A 5 -6.13 -9.88 12.75
CA GLY A 5 -5.68 -11.11 13.39
C GLY A 5 -4.15 -11.25 13.44
N MET A 6 -3.42 -10.86 12.40
CA MET A 6 -1.96 -10.82 12.44
C MET A 6 -1.47 -9.78 13.44
N SER A 7 -2.13 -8.62 13.53
CA SER A 7 -1.78 -7.58 14.51
C SER A 7 -1.95 -8.08 15.95
N GLU A 8 -3.02 -8.80 16.24
CA GLU A 8 -3.25 -9.41 17.56
C GLU A 8 -2.21 -10.48 17.88
N MET A 9 -1.87 -11.32 16.89
CA MET A 9 -0.82 -12.30 17.06
C MET A 9 0.54 -11.66 17.35
N MET A 10 0.89 -10.59 16.62
CA MET A 10 2.14 -9.84 16.84
C MET A 10 2.20 -9.23 18.25
N LYS A 11 1.08 -8.70 18.76
CA LYS A 11 0.98 -8.24 20.16
C LYS A 11 1.19 -9.35 21.17
N ARG A 12 0.73 -10.58 20.87
CA ARG A 12 0.92 -11.75 21.73
C ARG A 12 2.36 -12.27 21.69
N ILE A 13 2.97 -12.35 20.49
CA ILE A 13 4.36 -12.78 20.30
C ILE A 13 5.35 -11.78 20.92
N ARG A 14 5.09 -10.48 20.80
CA ARG A 14 6.02 -9.40 21.18
C ARG A 14 7.41 -9.62 20.58
N PRO A 15 7.57 -9.51 19.26
CA PRO A 15 8.83 -9.80 18.59
C PRO A 15 9.98 -8.98 19.17
N THR A 16 11.11 -9.60 19.43
CA THR A 16 12.33 -8.96 19.94
C THR A 16 13.52 -9.22 19.03
N ARG A 17 13.37 -10.13 18.07
CA ARG A 17 14.39 -10.49 17.09
C ARG A 17 13.76 -10.73 15.74
N PHE A 18 14.58 -10.73 14.70
CA PHE A 18 14.12 -10.87 13.32
C PHE A 18 13.44 -12.24 13.04
N GLU A 19 13.96 -13.30 13.69
CA GLU A 19 13.45 -14.67 13.58
C GLU A 19 11.99 -14.77 14.03
N ASP A 20 11.58 -13.96 15.01
CA ASP A 20 10.18 -13.91 15.45
C ASP A 20 9.24 -13.42 14.34
N LEU A 21 9.70 -12.50 13.49
CA LEU A 21 8.92 -12.05 12.33
C LEU A 21 8.81 -13.15 11.28
N ALA A 22 9.90 -13.86 11.02
CA ALA A 22 9.91 -14.98 10.10
C ALA A 22 8.99 -16.10 10.59
N ALA A 23 9.09 -16.46 11.88
CA ALA A 23 8.22 -17.47 12.48
C ALA A 23 6.74 -17.05 12.42
N ALA A 24 6.39 -15.81 12.75
CA ALA A 24 5.03 -15.30 12.67
C ALA A 24 4.40 -15.50 11.27
N LEU A 25 5.15 -15.20 10.20
CA LEU A 25 4.70 -15.43 8.82
C LEU A 25 4.51 -16.91 8.48
N ALA A 26 5.30 -17.79 9.09
CA ALA A 26 5.19 -19.22 8.86
C ALA A 26 4.01 -19.86 9.59
N ILE A 27 3.69 -19.39 10.80
CA ILE A 27 2.69 -20.02 11.68
C ILE A 27 1.30 -19.38 11.62
N TYR A 28 1.18 -18.13 11.15
CA TYR A 28 -0.13 -17.47 11.00
C TYR A 28 -0.82 -17.91 9.71
N ARG A 29 -1.26 -19.15 9.68
CA ARG A 29 -1.95 -19.81 8.56
C ARG A 29 -2.92 -20.86 9.11
N PRO A 30 -3.98 -21.24 8.37
CA PRO A 30 -5.02 -22.17 8.87
C PRO A 30 -4.47 -23.46 9.48
N GLY A 31 -3.49 -24.11 8.85
CA GLY A 31 -2.92 -25.37 9.34
C GLY A 31 -2.24 -25.25 10.73
N PRO A 32 -1.16 -24.43 10.86
CA PRO A 32 -0.51 -24.24 12.16
C PRO A 32 -1.44 -23.64 13.22
N MET A 33 -2.40 -22.79 12.81
CA MET A 33 -3.39 -22.21 13.72
C MET A 33 -4.36 -23.27 14.26
N ALA A 34 -4.78 -24.23 13.45
CA ALA A 34 -5.63 -25.33 13.89
C ALA A 34 -4.92 -26.28 14.87
N ALA A 35 -3.58 -26.32 14.83
CA ALA A 35 -2.73 -27.06 15.74
C ALA A 35 -2.20 -26.22 16.92
N ASP A 36 -2.73 -25.03 17.15
CA ASP A 36 -2.34 -24.08 18.21
C ASP A 36 -0.84 -23.71 18.27
N VAL A 37 -0.08 -24.02 17.22
CA VAL A 37 1.38 -23.74 17.15
C VAL A 37 1.68 -22.26 17.37
N HIS A 38 0.82 -21.37 16.90
CA HIS A 38 0.97 -19.93 17.05
C HIS A 38 0.82 -19.47 18.51
N TYR A 39 0.00 -20.14 19.31
CA TYR A 39 -0.14 -19.85 20.74
C TYR A 39 1.06 -20.40 21.51
N SER A 40 1.44 -21.64 21.28
CA SER A 40 2.63 -22.25 21.92
C SER A 40 3.89 -21.46 21.62
N TYR A 41 4.08 -20.98 20.36
CA TYR A 41 5.21 -20.12 20.02
C TYR A 41 5.24 -18.84 20.87
N ALA A 42 4.11 -18.14 20.93
CA ALA A 42 4.01 -16.90 21.69
C ALA A 42 4.19 -17.13 23.20
N ASP A 43 3.67 -18.22 23.72
CA ASP A 43 3.69 -18.52 25.15
C ASP A 43 5.06 -19.03 25.61
N ARG A 44 5.74 -19.87 24.83
CA ARG A 44 7.11 -20.31 25.09
C ARG A 44 8.09 -19.16 24.99
N LYS A 45 7.98 -18.33 23.94
CA LYS A 45 8.81 -17.14 23.79
C LYS A 45 8.73 -16.19 24.98
N ASN A 46 7.54 -16.00 25.54
CA ASN A 46 7.32 -15.05 26.64
C ASN A 46 7.38 -15.72 28.03
N GLY A 47 7.82 -16.97 28.12
CA GLY A 47 7.98 -17.70 29.39
C GLY A 47 6.67 -18.09 30.07
N ARG A 48 5.54 -18.06 29.35
CA ARG A 48 4.24 -18.52 29.86
C ARG A 48 4.06 -20.03 29.74
N GLU A 49 4.76 -20.66 28.80
CA GLU A 49 4.87 -22.10 28.62
C GLU A 49 6.35 -22.48 28.64
N LYS A 50 6.69 -23.64 29.29
CA LYS A 50 8.06 -24.16 29.29
C LYS A 50 8.44 -24.62 27.88
N VAL A 51 9.64 -24.26 27.45
CA VAL A 51 10.19 -24.81 26.20
C VAL A 51 10.43 -26.30 26.37
N ASP A 52 9.91 -27.09 25.43
CA ASP A 52 10.02 -28.54 25.39
C ASP A 52 10.61 -28.95 24.04
N TYR A 53 11.52 -29.93 24.06
CA TYR A 53 12.20 -30.45 22.87
C TYR A 53 11.71 -31.85 22.50
N ILE A 54 10.40 -32.08 22.63
CA ILE A 54 9.67 -33.29 22.18
C ILE A 54 9.89 -34.50 23.10
N HIS A 55 11.12 -34.88 23.40
CA HIS A 55 11.44 -36.01 24.27
C HIS A 55 12.75 -35.77 25.00
N PRO A 56 12.93 -36.17 26.27
CA PRO A 56 14.14 -35.92 27.06
C PRO A 56 15.42 -36.46 26.39
N GLU A 57 15.37 -37.65 25.79
CA GLU A 57 16.54 -38.20 25.06
C GLU A 57 16.97 -37.40 23.85
N LEU A 58 16.09 -36.57 23.27
CA LEU A 58 16.33 -35.79 22.08
C LEU A 58 16.72 -34.35 22.39
N GLU A 59 16.61 -33.92 23.65
CA GLU A 59 16.76 -32.49 24.05
C GLU A 59 18.08 -31.90 23.57
N ASP A 60 19.21 -32.54 23.85
CA ASP A 60 20.52 -32.01 23.47
C ASP A 60 20.69 -31.87 21.94
N ALA A 61 20.24 -32.85 21.19
CA ALA A 61 20.33 -32.84 19.72
C ALA A 61 19.33 -31.85 19.09
N LEU A 62 18.09 -31.82 19.59
CA LEU A 62 17.05 -30.94 19.05
C LEU A 62 17.21 -29.49 19.46
N LYS A 63 17.84 -29.21 20.60
CA LYS A 63 18.07 -27.86 21.08
C LYS A 63 18.83 -27.01 20.05
N SER A 64 19.87 -27.55 19.46
CA SER A 64 20.65 -26.84 18.41
C SER A 64 19.83 -26.50 17.17
N ILE A 65 18.76 -27.25 16.87
CA ILE A 65 17.91 -27.09 15.70
C ILE A 65 16.65 -26.26 15.97
N LEU A 66 16.06 -26.46 17.15
CA LEU A 66 14.74 -25.91 17.51
C LEU A 66 14.79 -24.73 18.49
N ASP A 67 15.95 -24.34 19.01
CA ASP A 67 16.07 -23.23 19.96
C ASP A 67 15.57 -21.91 19.37
N GLU A 68 15.83 -21.69 18.08
CA GLU A 68 15.35 -20.53 17.32
C GLU A 68 13.81 -20.43 17.34
N THR A 69 13.13 -21.57 17.41
CA THR A 69 11.67 -21.67 17.37
C THR A 69 11.05 -22.16 18.69
N TYR A 70 11.79 -22.01 19.79
CA TYR A 70 11.35 -22.37 21.13
C TYR A 70 10.88 -23.83 21.26
N GLY A 71 11.62 -24.77 20.64
CA GLY A 71 11.31 -26.19 20.66
C GLY A 71 10.22 -26.65 19.67
N LEU A 72 9.69 -25.73 18.85
CA LEU A 72 8.64 -26.06 17.88
C LEU A 72 9.23 -26.36 16.51
N VAL A 73 8.69 -27.35 15.84
CA VAL A 73 8.98 -27.64 14.43
C VAL A 73 8.06 -26.74 13.57
N ILE A 74 8.66 -25.79 12.85
CA ILE A 74 7.96 -24.81 12.03
C ILE A 74 8.39 -24.91 10.56
N TYR A 75 9.67 -25.20 10.31
CA TYR A 75 10.28 -25.17 9.00
C TYR A 75 10.63 -26.55 8.45
N GLN A 76 10.46 -26.74 7.15
CA GLN A 76 10.91 -27.95 6.45
C GLN A 76 12.40 -28.21 6.66
N GLU A 77 13.20 -27.16 6.70
CA GLU A 77 14.64 -27.23 6.92
C GLU A 77 15.01 -27.80 8.29
N GLN A 78 14.18 -27.57 9.32
CA GLN A 78 14.39 -28.16 10.64
C GLN A 78 14.23 -29.70 10.57
N VAL A 79 13.22 -30.20 9.86
CA VAL A 79 13.05 -31.65 9.69
C VAL A 79 14.22 -32.27 8.89
N MET A 80 14.77 -31.55 7.91
CA MET A 80 15.98 -32.00 7.21
C MET A 80 17.18 -32.15 8.16
N LEU A 81 17.37 -31.16 9.04
CA LEU A 81 18.43 -31.18 10.05
C LEU A 81 18.21 -32.29 11.09
N ILE A 82 16.98 -32.45 11.55
CA ILE A 82 16.57 -33.53 12.46
C ILE A 82 16.89 -34.89 11.82
N ALA A 83 16.54 -35.08 10.56
CA ALA A 83 16.82 -36.35 9.86
C ALA A 83 18.33 -36.61 9.71
N GLN A 84 19.12 -35.58 9.48
CA GLN A 84 20.58 -35.72 9.39
C GLN A 84 21.21 -36.02 10.76
N GLU A 85 20.82 -35.27 11.77
CA GLU A 85 21.42 -35.35 13.11
C GLU A 85 20.99 -36.62 13.83
N LEU A 86 19.69 -36.93 13.86
CA LEU A 86 19.16 -38.04 14.64
C LEU A 86 19.16 -39.36 13.88
N ALA A 87 18.86 -39.35 12.57
CA ALA A 87 18.72 -40.60 11.78
C ALA A 87 19.88 -40.80 10.79
N GLY A 88 20.87 -39.91 10.73
CA GLY A 88 22.03 -40.07 9.87
C GLY A 88 21.77 -39.96 8.38
N TYR A 89 20.73 -39.27 8.01
CA TYR A 89 20.44 -39.03 6.60
C TYR A 89 21.51 -38.18 5.94
N THR A 90 21.87 -38.54 4.72
CA THR A 90 22.61 -37.62 3.85
C THR A 90 21.74 -36.43 3.48
N ARG A 91 22.36 -35.33 3.05
CA ARG A 91 21.62 -34.15 2.56
C ARG A 91 20.61 -34.49 1.46
N GLY A 92 20.97 -35.40 0.54
CA GLY A 92 20.10 -35.83 -0.54
C GLY A 92 18.88 -36.62 -0.03
N GLN A 93 19.06 -37.51 0.96
CA GLN A 93 17.96 -38.24 1.59
C GLN A 93 17.02 -37.31 2.36
N ALA A 94 17.58 -36.39 3.13
CA ALA A 94 16.78 -35.37 3.82
C ALA A 94 15.99 -34.45 2.85
N ASP A 95 16.54 -34.14 1.66
CA ASP A 95 15.83 -33.38 0.64
C ASP A 95 14.67 -34.16 0.00
N ILE A 96 14.81 -35.50 -0.13
CA ILE A 96 13.69 -36.36 -0.57
C ILE A 96 12.55 -36.27 0.43
N LEU A 97 12.83 -36.39 1.73
CA LEU A 97 11.85 -36.25 2.80
C LEU A 97 11.18 -34.85 2.77
N ARG A 98 11.98 -33.79 2.66
CA ARG A 98 11.48 -32.41 2.50
C ARG A 98 10.54 -32.27 1.29
N LYS A 99 10.90 -32.85 0.14
CA LYS A 99 10.07 -32.81 -1.07
C LYS A 99 8.75 -33.57 -0.89
N ALA A 100 8.76 -34.71 -0.17
CA ALA A 100 7.55 -35.44 0.17
C ALA A 100 6.62 -34.59 1.05
N MET A 101 7.18 -33.94 2.07
CA MET A 101 6.46 -33.00 2.95
C MET A 101 5.87 -31.81 2.16
N GLY A 102 6.67 -31.15 1.33
CA GLY A 102 6.21 -30.03 0.53
C GLY A 102 5.11 -30.37 -0.48
N LYS A 103 5.03 -31.64 -0.91
CA LYS A 103 3.99 -32.18 -1.78
C LYS A 103 2.86 -32.87 -1.02
N LYS A 104 2.90 -32.88 0.33
CA LYS A 104 1.92 -33.52 1.22
C LYS A 104 1.72 -34.99 0.93
N LYS A 105 2.79 -35.73 0.61
CA LYS A 105 2.78 -37.15 0.33
C LYS A 105 3.00 -37.95 1.61
N ILE A 106 1.94 -38.10 2.40
CA ILE A 106 1.98 -38.76 3.69
C ILE A 106 2.43 -40.23 3.53
N ASP A 107 1.95 -40.90 2.49
CA ASP A 107 2.36 -42.28 2.15
C ASP A 107 3.88 -42.47 2.01
N VAL A 108 4.56 -41.49 1.41
CA VAL A 108 6.03 -41.49 1.26
C VAL A 108 6.71 -41.23 2.61
N ILE A 109 6.15 -40.36 3.42
CA ILE A 109 6.70 -40.01 4.74
C ILE A 109 6.56 -41.22 5.67
N GLU A 110 5.42 -41.87 5.70
CA GLU A 110 5.19 -43.07 6.50
C GLU A 110 6.08 -44.24 6.05
N ALA A 111 6.32 -44.41 4.76
CA ALA A 111 7.24 -45.44 4.23
C ALA A 111 8.72 -45.20 4.66
N GLU A 112 9.13 -43.97 4.98
CA GLU A 112 10.46 -43.67 5.50
C GLU A 112 10.61 -43.95 7.02
N ALA A 113 9.52 -44.21 7.74
CA ALA A 113 9.50 -44.33 9.22
C ALA A 113 10.50 -45.40 9.75
N GLU A 114 10.49 -46.60 9.20
CA GLU A 114 11.37 -47.69 9.66
C GLU A 114 12.85 -47.43 9.37
N LYS A 115 13.13 -46.78 8.25
CA LYS A 115 14.50 -46.36 7.90
C LYS A 115 15.00 -45.24 8.83
N PHE A 116 14.13 -44.28 9.13
CA PHE A 116 14.45 -43.22 10.06
C PHE A 116 14.71 -43.77 11.47
N TYR A 117 13.84 -44.67 11.94
CA TYR A 117 14.05 -45.36 13.21
C TYR A 117 15.34 -46.17 13.27
N SER A 118 15.68 -46.92 12.20
CA SER A 118 16.94 -47.65 12.14
C SER A 118 18.15 -46.73 12.35
N GLY A 119 18.14 -45.58 11.68
CA GLY A 119 19.21 -44.59 11.85
C GLY A 119 19.27 -43.99 13.26
N MET A 120 18.12 -43.72 13.90
CA MET A 120 18.05 -43.25 15.29
C MET A 120 18.55 -44.33 16.26
N LYS A 121 18.15 -45.59 16.07
CA LYS A 121 18.60 -46.75 16.88
C LYS A 121 20.12 -46.94 16.83
N GLU A 122 20.74 -46.81 15.66
CA GLU A 122 22.20 -46.88 15.48
C GLU A 122 22.92 -45.76 16.27
N ARG A 123 22.25 -44.70 16.56
CA ARG A 123 22.75 -43.53 17.35
C ARG A 123 22.39 -43.59 18.84
N GLY A 124 21.73 -44.69 19.25
CA GLY A 124 21.44 -44.96 20.65
C GLY A 124 20.11 -44.41 21.17
N PHE A 125 19.24 -43.91 20.29
CA PHE A 125 17.92 -43.42 20.68
C PHE A 125 16.91 -44.56 20.82
N SER A 126 16.01 -44.42 21.78
CA SER A 126 14.95 -45.44 22.02
C SER A 126 13.83 -45.40 20.96
N ARG A 127 13.03 -46.47 20.93
CA ARG A 127 11.82 -46.49 20.11
C ARG A 127 10.79 -45.47 20.59
N GLU A 128 10.70 -45.25 21.89
CA GLU A 128 9.80 -44.27 22.48
C GLU A 128 10.12 -42.84 22.01
N ALA A 129 11.42 -42.48 22.01
CA ALA A 129 11.88 -41.18 21.51
C ALA A 129 11.55 -41.01 20.02
N PHE A 130 11.73 -42.07 19.20
CA PHE A 130 11.34 -42.03 17.79
C PHE A 130 9.81 -41.87 17.63
N ASP A 131 9.01 -42.68 18.31
CA ASP A 131 7.55 -42.65 18.16
C ASP A 131 7.00 -41.27 18.56
N THR A 132 7.55 -40.65 19.61
CA THR A 132 7.19 -39.29 20.04
C THR A 132 7.58 -38.24 18.99
N LEU A 133 8.78 -38.30 18.43
CA LEU A 133 9.24 -37.41 17.37
C LEU A 133 8.41 -37.59 16.10
N TRP A 134 8.15 -38.82 15.70
CA TRP A 134 7.41 -39.12 14.47
C TRP A 134 5.96 -38.68 14.54
N ALA A 135 5.36 -38.73 15.71
CA ALA A 135 4.02 -38.21 15.98
C ALA A 135 3.95 -36.67 15.81
N VAL A 136 5.08 -35.95 15.90
CA VAL A 136 5.18 -34.52 15.59
C VAL A 136 5.44 -34.28 14.10
N ILE A 137 6.33 -35.09 13.49
CA ILE A 137 6.75 -34.87 12.09
C ILE A 137 5.62 -35.15 11.10
N VAL A 138 4.83 -36.21 11.29
CA VAL A 138 3.78 -36.59 10.32
C VAL A 138 2.70 -35.53 10.19
N PRO A 139 2.03 -35.05 11.24
CA PRO A 139 1.06 -33.95 11.13
C PRO A 139 1.68 -32.67 10.64
N PHE A 140 2.91 -32.37 11.08
CA PHE A 140 3.65 -31.18 10.63
C PHE A 140 3.82 -31.13 9.11
N SER A 141 3.96 -32.29 8.45
CA SER A 141 4.10 -32.38 7.00
C SER A 141 2.95 -31.73 6.21
N GLU A 142 1.76 -31.65 6.81
CA GLU A 142 0.61 -30.99 6.17
C GLU A 142 0.73 -29.47 6.11
N TYR A 143 1.49 -28.87 7.03
CA TYR A 143 1.63 -27.41 7.13
C TYR A 143 3.08 -26.91 7.19
N ALA A 144 4.04 -27.78 6.91
CA ALA A 144 5.46 -27.43 6.84
C ALA A 144 5.73 -26.21 5.97
N PHE A 145 6.56 -25.27 6.45
CA PHE A 145 6.87 -24.05 5.74
C PHE A 145 8.33 -23.96 5.32
N ASN A 146 8.58 -23.38 4.15
CA ASN A 146 9.94 -23.12 3.69
C ASN A 146 10.52 -21.90 4.42
N LYS A 147 11.65 -22.08 5.10
CA LYS A 147 12.30 -21.03 5.89
C LYS A 147 12.76 -19.86 5.04
N SER A 148 13.35 -20.16 3.87
CA SER A 148 13.87 -19.11 2.97
C SER A 148 12.76 -18.17 2.50
N HIS A 149 11.59 -18.71 2.18
CA HIS A 149 10.41 -17.92 1.80
C HIS A 149 9.95 -17.03 2.95
N SER A 150 9.87 -17.59 4.17
CA SER A 150 9.48 -16.83 5.36
C SER A 150 10.44 -15.68 5.65
N VAL A 151 11.74 -15.96 5.58
CA VAL A 151 12.80 -14.96 5.81
C VAL A 151 12.72 -13.83 4.78
N ALA A 152 12.52 -14.15 3.49
CA ALA A 152 12.40 -13.12 2.44
C ALA A 152 11.23 -12.15 2.71
N TYR A 153 10.06 -12.68 3.09
CA TYR A 153 8.92 -11.84 3.46
C TYR A 153 9.13 -11.10 4.79
N ALA A 154 9.86 -11.69 5.74
CA ALA A 154 10.20 -11.02 6.98
C ALA A 154 11.09 -9.80 6.76
N VAL A 155 12.04 -9.87 5.79
CA VAL A 155 12.87 -8.73 5.39
C VAL A 155 12.00 -7.57 4.89
N ILE A 156 11.04 -7.84 4.00
CA ILE A 156 10.11 -6.82 3.49
C ILE A 156 9.29 -6.22 4.65
N SER A 157 8.78 -7.07 5.55
CA SER A 157 8.02 -6.63 6.71
C SER A 157 8.85 -5.77 7.66
N TRP A 158 10.12 -6.13 7.85
CA TRP A 158 11.06 -5.33 8.64
C TRP A 158 11.31 -3.97 8.00
N TRP A 159 11.62 -3.92 6.70
CA TRP A 159 11.82 -2.66 5.99
C TRP A 159 10.62 -1.73 6.07
N THR A 160 9.41 -2.27 5.86
CA THR A 160 8.19 -1.46 5.93
C THR A 160 7.93 -0.94 7.36
N ALA A 161 8.20 -1.74 8.38
CA ALA A 161 8.09 -1.32 9.77
C ALA A 161 9.13 -0.24 10.13
N TRP A 162 10.36 -0.41 9.66
CA TRP A 162 11.45 0.54 9.84
C TRP A 162 11.15 1.87 9.15
N LEU A 163 10.72 1.84 7.88
CA LEU A 163 10.33 3.04 7.13
C LEU A 163 9.16 3.75 7.81
N LYS A 164 8.14 3.02 8.26
CA LYS A 164 7.00 3.59 8.96
C LYS A 164 7.41 4.27 10.28
N HIS A 165 8.42 3.73 10.97
CA HIS A 165 8.89 4.29 12.24
C HIS A 165 9.71 5.56 12.05
N TYR A 166 10.69 5.54 11.13
CA TYR A 166 11.63 6.65 10.96
C TYR A 166 11.17 7.69 9.95
N TYR A 167 10.29 7.32 8.99
CA TYR A 167 9.79 8.17 7.90
C TYR A 167 8.27 8.04 7.75
N PRO A 168 7.49 8.29 8.82
CA PRO A 168 6.05 8.03 8.80
C PRO A 168 5.31 8.81 7.73
N ALA A 169 5.66 10.08 7.48
CA ALA A 169 5.02 10.90 6.46
C ALA A 169 5.22 10.32 5.05
N GLN A 170 6.47 10.01 4.68
CA GLN A 170 6.82 9.46 3.37
C GLN A 170 6.19 8.08 3.16
N PHE A 171 6.25 7.24 4.20
CA PHE A 171 5.67 5.91 4.16
C PHE A 171 4.16 5.95 3.95
N LEU A 172 3.44 6.77 4.73
CA LEU A 172 1.99 6.88 4.64
C LEU A 172 1.53 7.59 3.36
N ALA A 173 2.29 8.59 2.87
CA ALA A 173 2.02 9.22 1.58
C ALA A 173 2.08 8.21 0.43
N SER A 174 3.08 7.32 0.43
CA SER A 174 3.17 6.26 -0.59
C SER A 174 1.97 5.32 -0.58
N PHE A 175 1.43 5.00 0.60
CA PHE A 175 0.19 4.21 0.70
C PHE A 175 -1.02 4.98 0.19
N MET A 176 -1.12 6.28 0.51
CA MET A 176 -2.21 7.12 0.00
C MET A 176 -2.18 7.23 -1.52
N ASP A 177 -1.01 7.16 -2.16
CA ASP A 177 -0.88 7.24 -3.61
C ASP A 177 -1.13 5.89 -4.32
N LEU A 178 -0.78 4.77 -3.68
CA LEU A 178 -0.86 3.44 -4.29
C LEU A 178 -2.17 2.70 -4.00
N ASP A 179 -2.79 2.97 -2.85
CA ASP A 179 -4.03 2.32 -2.46
C ASP A 179 -5.26 2.94 -3.13
N LYS A 180 -6.37 2.19 -3.08
CA LYS A 180 -7.67 2.67 -3.56
C LYS A 180 -8.18 3.82 -2.68
N ALA A 181 -9.02 4.68 -3.25
CA ALA A 181 -9.56 5.86 -2.59
C ALA A 181 -10.31 5.53 -1.27
N ASP A 182 -11.02 4.41 -1.22
CA ASP A 182 -11.73 3.93 -0.03
C ASP A 182 -10.82 3.64 1.18
N LYS A 183 -9.51 3.47 0.95
CA LYS A 183 -8.50 3.24 2.01
C LYS A 183 -7.87 4.53 2.56
N ILE A 184 -8.01 5.65 1.85
CA ILE A 184 -7.43 6.94 2.27
C ILE A 184 -7.87 7.36 3.68
N PRO A 185 -9.15 7.23 4.09
CA PRO A 185 -9.55 7.59 5.46
C PRO A 185 -8.80 6.81 6.54
N GLY A 186 -8.55 5.51 6.30
CA GLY A 186 -7.76 4.67 7.21
C GLY A 186 -6.30 5.12 7.30
N HIS A 187 -5.70 5.51 6.19
CA HIS A 187 -4.35 6.06 6.16
C HIS A 187 -4.27 7.43 6.84
N ALA A 188 -5.28 8.29 6.66
CA ALA A 188 -5.37 9.58 7.35
C ALA A 188 -5.44 9.40 8.87
N GLN A 189 -6.21 8.40 9.34
CA GLN A 189 -6.24 8.06 10.76
C GLN A 189 -4.88 7.54 11.27
N ALA A 190 -4.16 6.77 10.45
CA ALA A 190 -2.81 6.32 10.78
C ALA A 190 -1.82 7.50 10.84
N CYS A 191 -1.96 8.49 9.96
CA CYS A 191 -1.20 9.74 10.00
C CYS A 191 -1.46 10.51 11.30
N TYR A 192 -2.73 10.68 11.67
CA TYR A 192 -3.09 11.35 12.92
C TYR A 192 -2.45 10.68 14.14
N LYS A 193 -2.49 9.34 14.22
CA LYS A 193 -1.84 8.57 15.29
C LYS A 193 -0.31 8.71 15.30
N ALA A 194 0.29 8.97 14.14
CA ALA A 194 1.72 9.17 13.99
C ALA A 194 2.15 10.65 14.15
N GLY A 195 1.22 11.56 14.42
CA GLY A 195 1.49 12.99 14.51
C GLY A 195 1.73 13.68 13.17
N VAL A 196 1.37 13.03 12.05
CA VAL A 196 1.54 13.53 10.68
C VAL A 196 0.26 14.25 10.25
N LYS A 197 0.40 15.50 9.82
CA LYS A 197 -0.72 16.30 9.28
C LYS A 197 -1.00 15.92 7.84
N VAL A 198 -2.27 15.80 7.48
CA VAL A 198 -2.71 15.55 6.09
C VAL A 198 -3.51 16.74 5.59
N TYR A 199 -3.07 17.29 4.46
CA TYR A 199 -3.74 18.39 3.78
C TYR A 199 -4.43 17.89 2.52
N ALA A 200 -5.59 18.48 2.22
CA ALA A 200 -6.29 18.27 0.95
C ALA A 200 -5.40 18.64 -0.25
N PRO A 201 -5.70 18.13 -1.45
CA PRO A 201 -5.04 18.61 -2.67
C PRO A 201 -5.18 20.12 -2.82
N ASP A 202 -4.18 20.78 -3.39
CA ASP A 202 -4.16 22.23 -3.65
C ASP A 202 -3.51 22.47 -5.00
N ILE A 203 -4.21 23.15 -5.91
CA ILE A 203 -3.72 23.35 -7.30
C ILE A 203 -2.43 24.16 -7.35
N ASN A 204 -2.16 25.00 -6.33
CA ASN A 204 -0.94 25.81 -6.23
C ASN A 204 0.18 25.14 -5.41
N LYS A 205 -0.07 24.01 -4.73
CA LYS A 205 0.92 23.38 -3.84
C LYS A 205 1.16 21.91 -4.14
N SER A 206 0.10 21.17 -4.49
CA SER A 206 0.20 19.72 -4.73
C SER A 206 0.99 19.40 -6.00
N LEU A 207 1.59 18.23 -6.02
CA LEU A 207 2.18 17.62 -7.20
C LEU A 207 1.19 16.62 -7.82
N ILE A 208 1.63 15.84 -8.79
CA ILE A 208 0.85 14.75 -9.37
C ILE A 208 0.49 13.75 -8.28
N GLY A 209 1.48 13.14 -7.62
CA GLY A 209 1.34 12.33 -6.41
C GLY A 209 1.47 13.19 -5.14
N SER A 210 1.29 12.54 -3.99
CA SER A 210 1.39 13.19 -2.68
C SER A 210 2.80 13.69 -2.40
N ARG A 211 2.88 14.88 -1.84
CA ARG A 211 4.13 15.52 -1.41
C ARG A 211 4.24 15.48 0.11
N THR A 212 5.43 15.22 0.62
CA THR A 212 5.71 15.26 2.06
C THR A 212 6.63 16.43 2.41
N ASP A 213 6.36 17.03 3.57
CA ASP A 213 7.23 18.02 4.18
C ASP A 213 7.30 17.72 5.68
N LYS A 214 8.48 17.26 6.17
CA LYS A 214 8.72 16.82 7.56
C LYS A 214 7.55 15.96 8.11
N ASP A 215 6.63 16.60 8.84
CA ASP A 215 5.52 15.96 9.54
C ASP A 215 4.16 16.19 8.85
N SER A 216 4.17 16.47 7.57
CA SER A 216 2.94 16.71 6.81
C SER A 216 2.93 16.05 5.44
N ILE A 217 1.71 15.76 4.96
CA ILE A 217 1.42 15.20 3.65
C ILE A 217 0.44 16.14 2.95
N TRP A 218 0.77 16.57 1.76
CA TRP A 218 -0.16 17.21 0.82
C TRP A 218 -0.59 16.16 -0.18
N LEU A 219 -1.89 15.86 -0.22
CA LEU A 219 -2.41 14.88 -1.18
C LEU A 219 -2.17 15.32 -2.61
N GLY A 220 -1.81 14.37 -3.47
CA GLY A 220 -1.59 14.61 -4.90
C GLY A 220 -2.88 14.95 -5.63
N LEU A 221 -2.77 15.71 -6.73
CA LEU A 221 -3.92 16.06 -7.58
C LEU A 221 -4.56 14.82 -8.20
N SER A 222 -3.77 13.80 -8.53
CA SER A 222 -4.28 12.54 -9.10
C SER A 222 -5.08 11.68 -8.10
N ARG A 223 -5.14 12.09 -6.84
CA ARG A 223 -6.00 11.46 -5.83
C ARG A 223 -7.43 11.99 -5.84
N VAL A 224 -7.68 13.06 -6.58
CA VAL A 224 -9.02 13.59 -6.81
C VAL A 224 -9.75 12.71 -7.83
N SER A 225 -10.98 12.35 -7.52
CA SER A 225 -11.82 11.52 -8.40
C SER A 225 -11.88 12.11 -9.81
N HIS A 226 -11.75 11.29 -10.83
CA HIS A 226 -11.69 11.64 -12.26
C HIS A 226 -10.52 12.55 -12.70
N VAL A 227 -9.58 12.86 -11.83
CA VAL A 227 -8.37 13.62 -12.19
C VAL A 227 -7.22 12.62 -12.38
N SER A 228 -6.89 12.31 -13.63
CA SER A 228 -5.81 11.38 -13.98
C SER A 228 -4.43 12.00 -13.74
N ASP A 229 -3.38 11.17 -13.78
CA ASP A 229 -1.99 11.62 -13.72
C ASP A 229 -1.68 12.60 -14.85
N ASP A 230 -2.20 12.37 -16.06
CA ASP A 230 -1.99 13.26 -17.21
C ASP A 230 -2.62 14.65 -16.98
N VAL A 231 -3.84 14.69 -16.45
CA VAL A 231 -4.52 15.95 -16.10
C VAL A 231 -3.77 16.66 -14.98
N SER A 232 -3.32 15.92 -13.97
CA SER A 232 -2.52 16.46 -12.87
C SER A 232 -1.18 17.03 -13.36
N LYS A 233 -0.50 16.27 -14.24
CA LYS A 233 0.75 16.72 -14.88
C LYS A 233 0.54 18.01 -15.64
N ARG A 234 -0.53 18.12 -16.41
CA ARG A 234 -0.89 19.34 -17.15
C ARG A 234 -1.03 20.55 -16.22
N ILE A 235 -1.72 20.39 -15.07
CA ILE A 235 -1.90 21.48 -14.09
C ILE A 235 -0.54 21.87 -13.48
N VAL A 236 0.26 20.90 -13.07
CA VAL A 236 1.57 21.13 -12.45
C VAL A 236 2.54 21.79 -13.43
N THR A 237 2.57 21.37 -14.70
CA THR A 237 3.41 21.95 -15.74
C THR A 237 3.01 23.41 -16.00
N GLU A 238 1.71 23.68 -16.19
CA GLU A 238 1.21 25.05 -16.42
C GLU A 238 1.59 25.99 -15.29
N ARG A 239 1.43 25.52 -14.03
CA ARG A 239 1.85 26.30 -12.86
C ARG A 239 3.37 26.54 -12.83
N SER A 240 4.15 25.53 -13.17
CA SER A 240 5.63 25.64 -13.12
C SER A 240 6.17 26.60 -14.17
N GLU A 241 5.52 26.69 -15.32
CA GLU A 241 5.94 27.56 -16.44
C GLU A 241 5.45 29.00 -16.28
N ASN A 242 4.23 29.19 -15.77
CA ASN A 242 3.53 30.48 -15.81
C ASN A 242 3.18 31.03 -14.40
N GLY A 243 3.69 30.42 -13.33
CA GLY A 243 3.44 30.83 -11.95
C GLY A 243 2.13 30.29 -11.37
N ASP A 244 1.90 30.55 -10.09
CA ASP A 244 0.70 30.14 -9.38
C ASP A 244 -0.56 30.69 -10.02
N PHE A 245 -1.68 29.99 -9.88
CA PHE A 245 -2.98 30.43 -10.35
C PHE A 245 -3.51 31.52 -9.39
N GLU A 246 -3.88 32.67 -9.93
CA GLU A 246 -4.35 33.81 -9.16
C GLU A 246 -5.79 33.64 -8.68
N GLY A 247 -6.62 32.91 -9.45
CA GLY A 247 -8.03 32.66 -9.16
C GLY A 247 -8.58 31.45 -9.91
N PRO A 248 -9.83 31.06 -9.60
CA PRO A 248 -10.48 29.95 -10.30
C PRO A 248 -10.67 30.21 -11.80
N ASP A 249 -10.93 31.43 -12.19
CA ASP A 249 -11.08 31.86 -13.57
C ASP A 249 -9.74 31.85 -14.33
N ASP A 250 -8.64 32.30 -13.70
CA ASP A 250 -7.29 32.18 -14.24
C ASP A 250 -6.91 30.70 -14.45
N PHE A 251 -7.19 29.83 -13.48
CA PHE A 251 -6.97 28.40 -13.61
C PHE A 251 -7.72 27.82 -14.83
N VAL A 252 -9.01 28.10 -14.95
CA VAL A 252 -9.82 27.61 -16.07
C VAL A 252 -9.29 28.17 -17.39
N LYS A 253 -9.01 29.46 -17.47
CA LYS A 253 -8.48 30.10 -18.67
C LYS A 253 -7.18 29.45 -19.14
N ARG A 254 -6.22 29.26 -18.26
CA ARG A 254 -4.89 28.71 -18.57
C ARG A 254 -4.94 27.22 -18.88
N CYS A 255 -5.68 26.43 -18.08
CA CYS A 255 -5.70 24.97 -18.22
C CYS A 255 -6.68 24.47 -19.28
N TYR A 256 -7.81 25.16 -19.52
CA TYR A 256 -8.81 24.76 -20.52
C TYR A 256 -8.40 25.14 -21.95
N GLN A 257 -7.73 26.28 -22.14
CA GLN A 257 -7.40 26.81 -23.48
C GLN A 257 -6.25 26.12 -24.17
N LYS A 258 -5.22 25.73 -23.42
CA LYS A 258 -4.04 25.06 -23.98
C LYS A 258 -4.28 23.54 -24.04
N ARG A 259 -4.28 22.98 -25.23
CA ARG A 259 -4.20 21.52 -25.43
C ARG A 259 -2.73 21.14 -25.43
N GLU A 260 -2.33 20.26 -24.55
CA GLU A 260 -1.00 19.64 -24.60
C GLU A 260 -1.11 18.32 -25.36
N ILE A 261 -0.24 18.12 -26.33
CA ILE A 261 -0.11 16.83 -27.01
C ILE A 261 0.98 16.07 -26.26
N VAL A 262 0.59 14.99 -25.61
CA VAL A 262 1.52 14.11 -24.90
C VAL A 262 1.60 12.81 -25.67
N SER A 263 2.81 12.42 -26.05
CA SER A 263 3.06 11.08 -26.61
C SER A 263 3.18 10.09 -25.44
N ASP A 264 2.43 8.99 -25.50
CA ASP A 264 2.58 7.89 -24.56
C ASP A 264 3.80 7.01 -24.92
N GLU A 265 4.06 5.97 -24.11
CA GLU A 265 5.19 5.03 -24.32
C GLU A 265 5.10 4.28 -25.66
N SER A 266 3.92 4.25 -26.30
CA SER A 266 3.71 3.67 -27.64
C SER A 266 3.90 4.67 -28.77
N GLY A 267 4.12 5.96 -28.47
CA GLY A 267 4.24 7.05 -29.44
C GLY A 267 2.88 7.58 -29.94
N GLU A 268 1.75 7.17 -29.34
CA GLU A 268 0.45 7.76 -29.64
C GLU A 268 0.29 9.14 -29.01
N GLU A 269 -0.08 10.11 -29.83
CA GLU A 269 -0.35 11.49 -29.40
C GLU A 269 -1.76 11.60 -28.78
N LYS A 270 -1.81 11.95 -27.50
CA LYS A 270 -3.06 12.25 -26.79
C LYS A 270 -3.15 13.74 -26.49
N SER A 271 -4.29 14.32 -26.84
CA SER A 271 -4.60 15.71 -26.48
C SER A 271 -5.22 15.75 -25.08
N ILE A 272 -4.50 16.34 -24.13
CA ILE A 272 -4.96 16.48 -22.73
C ILE A 272 -5.43 17.91 -22.51
N ASN A 273 -6.64 18.08 -21.98
CA ASN A 273 -7.15 19.33 -21.47
C ASN A 273 -7.82 19.13 -20.10
N VAL A 274 -7.88 20.19 -19.32
CA VAL A 274 -8.65 20.17 -18.06
C VAL A 274 -10.11 20.49 -18.39
N SER A 275 -10.99 19.50 -18.27
CA SER A 275 -12.43 19.63 -18.57
C SER A 275 -13.20 20.29 -17.43
N ALA A 276 -14.47 20.68 -17.68
CA ALA A 276 -15.39 21.13 -16.64
C ALA A 276 -15.50 20.11 -15.49
N LYS A 277 -15.65 18.82 -15.80
CA LYS A 277 -15.73 17.74 -14.79
C LYS A 277 -14.49 17.64 -13.94
N HIS A 278 -13.29 17.81 -14.51
CA HIS A 278 -12.05 17.84 -13.73
C HIS A 278 -12.03 19.04 -12.77
N THR A 279 -12.43 20.24 -13.24
CA THR A 279 -12.51 21.46 -12.42
C THR A 279 -13.51 21.29 -11.28
N GLU A 280 -14.71 20.78 -11.57
CA GLU A 280 -15.75 20.51 -10.57
C GLU A 280 -15.25 19.57 -9.46
N ASN A 281 -14.56 18.48 -9.82
CA ASN A 281 -14.02 17.53 -8.85
C ASN A 281 -12.87 18.13 -8.03
N LEU A 282 -11.99 18.93 -8.65
CA LEU A 282 -10.94 19.65 -7.93
C LEU A 282 -11.53 20.61 -6.90
N VAL A 283 -12.56 21.37 -7.27
CA VAL A 283 -13.28 22.27 -6.35
C VAL A 283 -13.94 21.50 -5.22
N ALA A 284 -14.68 20.42 -5.54
CA ALA A 284 -15.33 19.58 -4.55
C ALA A 284 -14.34 18.96 -3.55
N ALA A 285 -13.17 18.57 -4.01
CA ALA A 285 -12.08 18.05 -3.17
C ALA A 285 -11.35 19.12 -2.33
N GLY A 286 -11.69 20.41 -2.52
CA GLY A 286 -11.05 21.51 -1.80
C GLY A 286 -9.74 22.00 -2.40
N ALA A 287 -9.41 21.59 -3.63
CA ALA A 287 -8.12 21.92 -4.26
C ALA A 287 -7.94 23.42 -4.57
N MET A 288 -8.98 24.25 -4.39
CA MET A 288 -8.97 25.70 -4.57
C MET A 288 -9.27 26.49 -3.29
N ASP A 289 -9.34 25.82 -2.12
CA ASP A 289 -9.66 26.48 -0.85
C ASP A 289 -8.66 27.57 -0.46
N SER A 290 -7.39 27.39 -0.84
CA SER A 290 -6.33 28.39 -0.58
C SER A 290 -6.53 29.73 -1.29
N MET A 291 -7.44 29.80 -2.26
CA MET A 291 -7.80 31.05 -2.97
C MET A 291 -8.79 31.91 -2.18
N GLY A 292 -9.34 31.41 -1.07
CA GLY A 292 -10.19 32.20 -0.17
C GLY A 292 -11.64 32.39 -0.64
N TYR A 293 -12.08 31.60 -1.63
CA TYR A 293 -13.46 31.61 -2.13
C TYR A 293 -14.23 30.38 -1.65
N SER A 294 -15.58 30.48 -1.60
CA SER A 294 -16.40 29.32 -1.23
C SER A 294 -16.38 28.26 -2.33
N ARG A 295 -16.29 26.98 -1.95
CA ARG A 295 -16.34 25.86 -2.91
C ARG A 295 -17.62 25.91 -3.75
N ARG A 296 -18.78 26.18 -3.09
CA ARG A 296 -20.06 26.33 -3.78
C ARG A 296 -20.02 27.46 -4.80
N GLY A 297 -19.47 28.60 -4.42
CA GLY A 297 -19.32 29.75 -5.33
C GLY A 297 -18.49 29.42 -6.55
N ILE A 298 -17.33 28.79 -6.38
CA ILE A 298 -16.50 28.35 -7.51
C ILE A 298 -17.25 27.34 -8.36
N TYR A 299 -17.80 26.26 -7.74
CA TYR A 299 -18.45 25.17 -8.43
C TYR A 299 -19.59 25.61 -9.34
N MET A 300 -20.46 26.50 -8.83
CA MET A 300 -21.62 27.00 -9.59
C MET A 300 -21.22 27.89 -10.77
N ASN A 301 -20.05 28.49 -10.72
CA ASN A 301 -19.54 29.34 -11.81
C ASN A 301 -18.66 28.58 -12.83
N VAL A 302 -18.35 27.29 -12.62
CA VAL A 302 -17.50 26.50 -13.54
C VAL A 302 -18.05 26.52 -14.98
N PRO A 303 -19.35 26.32 -15.27
CA PRO A 303 -19.87 26.39 -16.63
C PRO A 303 -19.62 27.73 -17.32
N ASP A 304 -19.84 28.83 -16.60
CA ASP A 304 -19.69 30.20 -17.13
C ASP A 304 -18.21 30.54 -17.40
N MET A 305 -17.31 30.12 -16.48
CA MET A 305 -15.87 30.27 -16.67
C MET A 305 -15.37 29.52 -17.91
N ILE A 306 -15.86 28.30 -18.13
CA ILE A 306 -15.52 27.48 -19.31
C ILE A 306 -16.07 28.14 -20.58
N GLU A 307 -17.28 28.68 -20.57
CA GLU A 307 -17.86 29.36 -21.73
C GLU A 307 -17.08 30.62 -22.08
N MET A 308 -16.68 31.40 -21.07
CA MET A 308 -15.83 32.56 -21.26
C MET A 308 -14.46 32.18 -21.88
N ALA A 309 -13.82 31.15 -21.36
CA ALA A 309 -12.56 30.65 -21.90
C ALA A 309 -12.70 30.19 -23.38
N LYS A 310 -13.83 29.55 -23.74
CA LYS A 310 -14.12 29.19 -25.15
C LYS A 310 -14.27 30.42 -26.07
N ARG A 311 -14.95 31.46 -25.58
CA ARG A 311 -15.17 32.70 -26.34
C ARG A 311 -13.84 33.44 -26.59
N GLU A 312 -12.99 33.56 -25.57
CA GLU A 312 -11.66 34.16 -25.71
C GLU A 312 -10.80 33.41 -26.74
N LYS A 313 -10.80 32.08 -26.71
CA LYS A 313 -10.08 31.26 -27.68
C LYS A 313 -10.54 31.52 -29.13
N LYS A 314 -11.85 31.63 -29.36
CA LYS A 314 -12.39 31.94 -30.69
C LYS A 314 -11.99 33.33 -31.19
N ARG A 315 -11.85 34.31 -30.28
CA ARG A 315 -11.40 35.67 -30.64
C ARG A 315 -9.94 35.66 -31.10
N VAL A 316 -9.06 34.96 -30.37
CA VAL A 316 -7.63 34.87 -30.71
C VAL A 316 -7.41 34.14 -32.03
N THR A 317 -8.14 33.03 -32.30
CA THR A 317 -8.02 32.27 -33.55
C THR A 317 -8.77 32.89 -34.73
N GLY A 318 -9.77 33.71 -34.49
CA GLY A 318 -10.53 34.39 -35.55
C GLY A 318 -9.81 35.61 -36.14
N PHE A 319 -8.86 36.19 -35.45
CA PHE A 319 -8.08 37.35 -35.95
C PHE A 319 -7.05 36.96 -37.00
N ASP A 320 -6.60 35.71 -37.05
CA ASP A 320 -5.59 35.26 -38.00
C ASP A 320 -6.14 34.94 -39.40
N LEU A 321 -7.48 34.78 -39.57
CA LEU A 321 -8.05 34.34 -40.83
C LEU A 321 -8.46 35.50 -41.76
N PHE A 322 -8.61 36.74 -41.22
CA PHE A 322 -8.93 37.92 -42.03
C PHE A 322 -8.08 39.10 -41.59
N GLY A 323 -6.81 39.09 -41.97
CA GLY A 323 -5.86 40.21 -41.74
C GLY A 323 -6.26 41.49 -42.45
N PHE A 324 -7.52 41.93 -42.44
CA PHE A 324 -7.98 43.18 -42.98
C PHE A 324 -9.25 43.67 -42.25
N VAL A 325 -9.11 44.32 -41.10
CA VAL A 325 -10.10 45.31 -40.68
C VAL A 325 -9.34 46.49 -40.16
N GLY A 326 -9.52 47.62 -40.88
CA GLY A 326 -8.91 48.89 -40.57
C GLY A 326 -9.22 49.36 -39.15
N GLU A 327 -8.32 50.21 -38.68
CA GLU A 327 -8.45 51.01 -37.46
C GLU A 327 -9.73 51.85 -37.51
N ASP A 328 -10.82 51.32 -36.95
CA ASP A 328 -12.02 52.10 -36.70
C ASP A 328 -12.18 52.21 -35.19
N GLU A 329 -11.91 53.43 -34.67
CA GLU A 329 -11.98 53.76 -33.22
C GLU A 329 -13.34 53.49 -32.58
N SER A 330 -14.38 53.17 -33.38
CA SER A 330 -15.73 52.83 -32.89
C SER A 330 -15.86 51.41 -32.32
N THR A 331 -14.86 50.53 -32.55
CA THR A 331 -14.88 49.14 -32.06
C THR A 331 -14.20 48.97 -30.71
N GLN A 332 -13.52 49.98 -30.19
CA GLN A 332 -12.87 49.96 -28.86
C GLN A 332 -13.87 50.03 -27.68
N ASN A 333 -15.13 50.37 -27.93
CA ASN A 333 -16.18 50.48 -26.89
C ASN A 333 -17.12 49.29 -26.82
N VAL A 334 -16.85 48.18 -27.53
CA VAL A 334 -17.63 46.96 -27.39
C VAL A 334 -16.99 46.09 -26.28
N VAL A 335 -17.43 46.44 -25.07
CA VAL A 335 -17.56 45.50 -23.94
C VAL A 335 -16.24 44.98 -23.37
N LYS A 336 -15.64 45.78 -22.49
CA LYS A 336 -15.24 45.28 -21.19
C LYS A 336 -16.54 44.93 -20.41
N SER A 337 -17.24 43.88 -20.78
CA SER A 337 -18.10 43.20 -19.81
C SER A 337 -17.10 42.41 -18.93
N GLU A 338 -16.65 43.06 -17.87
CA GLU A 338 -16.11 42.35 -16.72
C GLU A 338 -17.23 41.40 -16.24
N THR A 339 -17.20 40.18 -16.71
CA THR A 339 -18.05 39.12 -16.19
C THR A 339 -17.51 38.85 -14.79
N SER A 340 -18.03 39.58 -13.79
CA SER A 340 -17.66 39.33 -12.40
C SER A 340 -18.35 38.05 -11.95
N PHE A 341 -17.55 37.02 -11.72
CA PHE A 341 -18.06 35.80 -11.12
C PHE A 341 -18.37 36.01 -9.63
N ASN A 342 -19.52 35.53 -9.18
CA ASN A 342 -19.83 35.56 -7.76
C ASN A 342 -19.29 34.30 -7.06
N PHE A 343 -18.04 34.33 -6.60
CA PHE A 343 -17.42 33.26 -5.85
C PHE A 343 -17.74 33.27 -4.35
N ASN A 344 -18.36 34.32 -3.82
CA ASN A 344 -18.69 34.48 -2.39
C ASN A 344 -20.12 34.07 -2.10
N MET A 345 -20.46 32.81 -2.37
CA MET A 345 -21.74 32.21 -1.99
C MET A 345 -21.60 31.52 -0.63
N ASP A 346 -22.72 31.35 0.07
CA ASP A 346 -22.75 30.49 1.26
C ASP A 346 -22.24 29.08 0.93
N GLU A 347 -21.41 28.52 1.82
CA GLU A 347 -20.90 27.17 1.65
C GLU A 347 -22.01 26.12 1.61
N TRP A 348 -21.72 24.97 1.01
CA TRP A 348 -22.58 23.81 1.13
C TRP A 348 -22.70 23.38 2.60
N PRO A 349 -23.86 22.89 3.03
CA PRO A 349 -23.97 22.25 4.33
C PRO A 349 -22.92 21.16 4.50
N ILE A 350 -22.35 21.01 5.70
CA ILE A 350 -21.32 20.02 6.02
C ILE A 350 -21.75 18.60 5.61
N THR A 351 -23.04 18.29 5.67
CA THR A 351 -23.62 17.03 5.21
C THR A 351 -23.40 16.76 3.73
N CYS A 352 -23.33 17.79 2.87
CA CYS A 352 -23.07 17.63 1.43
C CYS A 352 -21.58 17.38 1.14
N LEU A 353 -20.67 17.87 1.97
CA LEU A 353 -19.22 17.68 1.80
C LEU A 353 -18.76 16.25 2.12
N LEU A 354 -19.51 15.53 2.95
CA LEU A 354 -19.23 14.13 3.29
C LEU A 354 -19.67 13.13 2.20
N TYR A 355 -20.55 13.54 1.27
CA TYR A 355 -21.13 12.67 0.23
C TYR A 355 -20.44 12.78 -1.13
N THR A 356 -19.51 13.71 -1.33
CA THR A 356 -18.89 13.93 -2.66
C THR A 356 -17.89 12.84 -3.10
N SER A 357 -17.58 11.86 -2.24
CA SER A 357 -16.77 10.71 -2.63
C SER A 357 -17.58 9.52 -3.20
N ASP A 358 -18.88 9.39 -2.85
CA ASP A 358 -19.67 8.20 -3.18
C ASP A 358 -21.00 8.48 -3.94
N ALA A 359 -21.40 9.73 -4.05
CA ALA A 359 -22.73 10.09 -4.63
C ALA A 359 -22.71 10.45 -6.12
N ALA A 360 -21.63 10.16 -6.85
CA ALA A 360 -21.54 10.40 -8.29
C ALA A 360 -21.91 9.17 -9.14
N ASP A 361 -22.24 8.03 -8.50
CA ASP A 361 -22.55 6.76 -9.19
C ASP A 361 -24.02 6.30 -9.01
N GLU A 362 -24.96 7.17 -8.52
CA GLU A 362 -26.40 6.94 -8.59
C GLU A 362 -27.11 7.93 -9.52
#